data_d508b8e7fd3e5e9c668fa0e516731905
#
_entry.id   d508b8e7fd3e5e9c668fa0e516731905
#
_cell.length_a   1.000
_cell.length_b   1.000
_cell.length_c   1.000
_cell.angle_alpha   90.00
_cell.angle_beta   90.00
_cell.angle_gamma   90.00
#
_symmetry.space_group_name_H-M   'P 1'
#
loop_
_entity.id
_entity.type
_entity.pdbx_description
1 polymer ?
#
loop_
_entity_poly.entity_id
_entity_poly.type
_entity_poly.pdbx_seq_one_letter_code
_entity_poly.pdbx_strand_id
1 'polypeptide(L)'
;PVRLVIATCSVDYAGRLSAHLPLATRVIMLKSDGSVLIHSDGGSYKPLNWMTPPCTFETLAPEDAQKEAGVVETWKVIHQKTSDILVVNIHEIHEDTSRELGSDPGLIKDGVESDLQKLLAEQIEIVGEGVALVKREYMTAIGPVDILATDSQGQSIAIEIKRRGDIDGVEQLTRYLELLNRDPLLAPVRGVYAAQEIKPQARTLAEDRGIACLVLDYDHMRGLDNASERLF
;
A
#
# COMPACT_ATOMS: atom_id res chain seq x y z
N PRO A 1 -2.37 7.46 23.33
CA PRO A 1 -1.23 8.28 22.89
C PRO A 1 -0.18 7.47 22.17
N VAL A 2 0.61 8.13 21.32
CA VAL A 2 1.93 7.65 20.92
C VAL A 2 2.95 8.15 21.93
N ARG A 3 3.92 7.30 22.33
CA ARG A 3 5.06 7.67 23.17
C ARG A 3 6.34 7.48 22.36
N LEU A 4 7.18 8.51 22.36
CA LEU A 4 8.50 8.50 21.73
C LEU A 4 9.55 8.67 22.81
N VAL A 5 10.50 7.75 22.82
CA VAL A 5 11.59 7.75 23.80
C VAL A 5 12.92 7.67 23.08
N ILE A 6 13.84 8.58 23.40
CA ILE A 6 15.25 8.48 23.00
C ILE A 6 16.01 7.99 24.23
N ALA A 7 16.60 6.81 24.11
CA ALA A 7 17.27 6.17 25.25
C ALA A 7 18.53 5.40 24.81
N THR A 8 19.52 5.39 25.69
CA THR A 8 20.63 4.44 25.62
C THR A 8 20.15 3.12 26.16
N CYS A 9 20.08 2.11 25.30
CA CYS A 9 19.50 0.80 25.63
C CYS A 9 20.15 -0.34 24.86
N SER A 10 20.06 -1.55 25.43
CA SER A 10 20.21 -2.80 24.70
C SER A 10 18.85 -3.46 24.52
N VAL A 11 18.70 -4.30 23.49
CA VAL A 11 17.41 -4.92 23.18
C VAL A 11 17.61 -6.39 22.86
N ASP A 12 16.82 -7.24 23.51
CA ASP A 12 16.79 -8.68 23.30
C ASP A 12 15.42 -9.09 22.76
N TYR A 13 15.39 -9.81 21.68
CA TYR A 13 14.19 -10.40 21.13
C TYR A 13 14.30 -11.92 21.14
N ALA A 14 13.29 -12.57 21.67
CA ALA A 14 13.14 -14.02 21.66
C ALA A 14 11.76 -14.38 21.08
N GLY A 15 11.75 -15.22 20.05
CA GLY A 15 10.56 -15.67 19.37
C GLY A 15 10.91 -16.71 18.32
N ARG A 16 10.39 -16.58 17.11
CA ARG A 16 10.78 -17.45 15.96
C ARG A 16 12.27 -17.39 15.66
N LEU A 17 12.91 -16.31 16.00
CA LEU A 17 14.36 -16.06 15.95
C LEU A 17 14.78 -15.44 17.26
N SER A 18 16.06 -15.49 17.58
CA SER A 18 16.66 -14.68 18.65
C SER A 18 17.46 -13.56 18.00
N ALA A 19 17.31 -12.35 18.50
CA ALA A 19 18.07 -11.20 18.05
C ALA A 19 18.51 -10.36 19.24
N HIS A 20 19.72 -9.80 19.16
CA HIS A 20 20.30 -8.92 20.17
C HIS A 20 20.78 -7.63 19.52
N LEU A 21 20.34 -6.50 20.04
CA LEU A 21 20.86 -5.18 19.69
C LEU A 21 21.76 -4.71 20.84
N PRO A 22 23.07 -4.57 20.63
CA PRO A 22 24.02 -4.10 21.64
C PRO A 22 23.68 -2.70 22.14
N LEU A 23 24.29 -2.29 23.26
CA LEU A 23 24.07 -0.97 23.86
C LEU A 23 24.34 0.16 22.86
N ALA A 24 23.33 1.00 22.64
CA ALA A 24 23.39 2.20 21.80
C ALA A 24 22.22 3.13 22.09
N THR A 25 22.33 4.39 21.72
CA THR A 25 21.20 5.33 21.75
C THR A 25 20.27 5.05 20.58
N ARG A 26 18.96 4.91 20.87
CA ARG A 26 17.90 4.53 19.93
C ARG A 26 16.64 5.33 20.14
N VAL A 27 15.83 5.38 19.10
CA VAL A 27 14.44 5.85 19.19
C VAL A 27 13.54 4.65 19.42
N ILE A 28 12.75 4.71 20.48
CA ILE A 28 11.74 3.71 20.82
C ILE A 28 10.36 4.36 20.64
N MET A 29 9.53 3.79 19.81
CA MET A 29 8.17 4.26 19.58
C MET A 29 7.16 3.22 20.10
N LEU A 30 6.29 3.67 21.00
CA LEU A 30 5.15 2.89 21.47
C LEU A 30 3.86 3.53 20.95
N LYS A 31 3.05 2.75 20.27
CA LYS A 31 1.78 3.23 19.69
C LYS A 31 0.59 2.81 20.55
N SER A 32 -0.53 3.50 20.37
CA SER A 32 -1.77 3.24 21.10
C SER A 32 -2.38 1.86 20.81
N ASP A 33 -2.04 1.25 19.67
CA ASP A 33 -2.44 -0.11 19.31
C ASP A 33 -1.60 -1.21 20.00
N GLY A 34 -0.57 -0.83 20.75
CA GLY A 34 0.37 -1.74 21.41
C GLY A 34 1.60 -2.09 20.57
N SER A 35 1.74 -1.52 19.35
CA SER A 35 2.97 -1.69 18.55
C SER A 35 4.16 -1.04 19.25
N VAL A 36 5.32 -1.72 19.21
CA VAL A 36 6.61 -1.19 19.67
C VAL A 36 7.61 -1.28 18.52
N LEU A 37 8.31 -0.18 18.26
CA LEU A 37 9.31 -0.09 17.19
C LEU A 37 10.61 0.47 17.77
N ILE A 38 11.75 -0.11 17.36
CA ILE A 38 13.09 0.31 17.75
C ILE A 38 13.83 0.77 16.52
N HIS A 39 14.26 2.02 16.50
CA HIS A 39 15.00 2.63 15.37
C HIS A 39 16.39 3.10 15.78
N SER A 40 17.32 3.06 14.83
CA SER A 40 18.59 3.78 14.88
C SER A 40 18.47 5.10 14.11
N ASP A 41 19.50 5.89 14.14
CA ASP A 41 19.64 7.12 13.32
C ASP A 41 19.77 6.84 11.81
N GLY A 42 20.03 5.61 11.43
CA GLY A 42 20.14 5.15 10.03
C GLY A 42 19.14 4.06 9.68
N GLY A 43 19.29 3.47 8.48
CA GLY A 43 18.50 2.31 8.06
C GLY A 43 17.18 2.66 7.35
N SER A 44 17.04 3.91 6.88
CA SER A 44 15.86 4.38 6.16
C SER A 44 14.57 4.29 7.04
N TYR A 45 13.46 3.79 6.52
CA TYR A 45 12.18 3.72 7.25
C TYR A 45 12.01 2.44 8.09
N LYS A 46 12.88 1.45 7.94
CA LYS A 46 12.72 0.16 8.62
C LYS A 46 13.22 0.22 10.07
N PRO A 47 12.43 -0.25 11.04
CA PRO A 47 12.92 -0.44 12.40
C PRO A 47 13.95 -1.55 12.45
N LEU A 48 14.89 -1.48 13.41
CA LEU A 48 15.84 -2.54 13.71
C LEU A 48 15.14 -3.76 14.31
N ASN A 49 14.12 -3.51 15.14
CA ASN A 49 13.26 -4.52 15.74
C ASN A 49 11.88 -3.93 15.99
N TRP A 50 10.85 -4.77 16.02
CA TRP A 50 9.48 -4.35 16.28
C TRP A 50 8.62 -5.48 16.83
N MET A 51 7.56 -5.10 17.56
CA MET A 51 6.47 -5.98 17.95
C MET A 51 5.16 -5.44 17.40
N THR A 52 4.39 -6.31 16.73
CA THR A 52 3.04 -5.97 16.21
C THR A 52 1.97 -6.31 17.24
N PRO A 53 0.82 -5.63 17.24
CA PRO A 53 -0.27 -5.94 18.16
C PRO A 53 -0.90 -7.32 17.86
N PRO A 54 -1.54 -7.95 18.84
CA PRO A 54 -1.77 -7.48 20.23
C PRO A 54 -0.60 -7.79 21.15
N CYS A 55 -0.07 -6.76 21.81
CA CYS A 55 1.01 -6.88 22.77
C CYS A 55 0.63 -6.32 24.13
N THR A 56 1.22 -6.88 25.20
CA THR A 56 1.27 -6.26 26.52
C THR A 56 2.63 -5.63 26.74
N PHE A 57 2.64 -4.47 27.39
CA PHE A 57 3.85 -3.74 27.77
C PHE A 57 3.93 -3.66 29.28
N GLU A 58 5.08 -4.04 29.85
CA GLU A 58 5.37 -4.03 31.26
C GLU A 58 6.67 -3.30 31.52
N THR A 59 6.68 -2.44 32.53
CA THR A 59 7.88 -1.82 33.07
C THR A 59 8.29 -2.58 34.34
N LEU A 60 9.51 -3.08 34.35
CA LEU A 60 10.06 -3.90 35.41
C LEU A 60 11.26 -3.21 36.04
N ALA A 61 11.43 -3.40 37.36
CA ALA A 61 12.69 -3.07 38.01
C ALA A 61 13.79 -4.02 37.51
N PRO A 62 15.00 -3.51 37.22
CA PRO A 62 16.09 -4.35 36.76
C PRO A 62 16.54 -5.32 37.88
N GLU A 63 16.91 -6.53 37.49
CA GLU A 63 17.52 -7.53 38.36
C GLU A 63 18.92 -7.07 38.84
N ASP A 64 19.48 -7.68 39.89
CA ASP A 64 20.75 -7.22 40.46
C ASP A 64 21.90 -7.24 39.45
N ALA A 65 22.01 -8.28 38.64
CA ALA A 65 23.01 -8.35 37.55
C ALA A 65 22.80 -7.25 36.49
N GLN A 66 21.57 -6.87 36.21
CA GLN A 66 21.23 -5.78 35.27
C GLN A 66 21.60 -4.41 35.89
N LYS A 67 21.35 -4.21 37.20
CA LYS A 67 21.76 -3.00 37.92
C LYS A 67 23.27 -2.83 37.90
N GLU A 68 24.01 -3.92 38.16
CA GLU A 68 25.48 -3.92 38.08
C GLU A 68 25.98 -3.57 36.67
N ALA A 69 25.23 -3.95 35.62
CA ALA A 69 25.50 -3.59 34.26
C ALA A 69 25.04 -2.16 33.86
N GLY A 70 24.46 -1.40 34.84
CA GLY A 70 24.03 -0.03 34.63
C GLY A 70 22.61 0.12 34.03
N VAL A 71 21.80 -0.93 34.06
CA VAL A 71 20.39 -0.86 33.68
C VAL A 71 19.58 -0.17 34.78
N VAL A 72 18.83 0.85 34.40
CA VAL A 72 17.97 1.61 35.33
C VAL A 72 16.52 1.15 35.27
N GLU A 73 16.08 0.64 34.16
CA GLU A 73 14.71 0.19 33.93
C GLU A 73 14.69 -0.89 32.81
N THR A 74 13.80 -1.88 32.93
CA THR A 74 13.61 -2.91 31.90
C THR A 74 12.18 -2.87 31.41
N TRP A 75 12.01 -2.75 30.10
CA TRP A 75 10.71 -2.83 29.44
C TRP A 75 10.55 -4.20 28.79
N LYS A 76 9.43 -4.85 29.09
CA LYS A 76 9.10 -6.15 28.53
C LYS A 76 7.84 -6.06 27.72
N VAL A 77 7.93 -6.46 26.46
CA VAL A 77 6.81 -6.51 25.53
C VAL A 77 6.54 -7.95 25.17
N ILE A 78 5.32 -8.42 25.38
CA ILE A 78 4.92 -9.81 25.15
C ILE A 78 3.80 -9.83 24.13
N HIS A 79 3.97 -10.57 23.04
CA HIS A 79 2.93 -10.77 22.06
C HIS A 79 1.88 -11.77 22.58
N GLN A 80 0.60 -11.40 22.57
CA GLN A 80 -0.46 -12.19 23.22
C GLN A 80 -0.82 -13.50 22.52
N LYS A 81 -0.51 -13.63 21.21
CA LYS A 81 -0.88 -14.80 20.39
C LYS A 81 0.30 -15.70 20.02
N THR A 82 1.52 -15.23 20.25
CA THR A 82 2.76 -15.96 19.97
C THR A 82 3.62 -15.98 21.22
N SER A 83 4.76 -16.69 21.18
CA SER A 83 5.71 -16.70 22.30
C SER A 83 6.75 -15.57 22.18
N ASP A 84 6.51 -14.57 21.34
CA ASP A 84 7.47 -13.52 21.05
C ASP A 84 7.58 -12.56 22.24
N ILE A 85 8.80 -12.31 22.68
CA ILE A 85 9.13 -11.41 23.78
C ILE A 85 10.22 -10.45 23.30
N LEU A 86 10.00 -9.16 23.54
CA LEU A 86 10.99 -8.11 23.37
C LEU A 86 11.34 -7.52 24.73
N VAL A 87 12.61 -7.49 25.07
CA VAL A 87 13.13 -6.91 26.30
C VAL A 87 14.03 -5.74 25.95
N VAL A 88 13.71 -4.56 26.47
CA VAL A 88 14.54 -3.36 26.31
C VAL A 88 15.14 -3.01 27.68
N ASN A 89 16.46 -3.12 27.77
CA ASN A 89 17.20 -2.75 28.98
C ASN A 89 17.65 -1.28 28.83
N ILE A 90 17.01 -0.39 29.55
CA ILE A 90 17.26 1.05 29.54
C ILE A 90 18.40 1.38 30.49
N HIS A 91 19.42 2.07 29.99
CA HIS A 91 20.54 2.60 30.78
C HIS A 91 20.38 4.09 31.07
N GLU A 92 19.85 4.84 30.11
CA GLU A 92 19.63 6.28 30.25
C GLU A 92 18.48 6.71 29.31
N ILE A 93 17.55 7.51 29.81
CA ILE A 93 16.50 8.15 29.03
C ILE A 93 16.94 9.59 28.76
N HIS A 94 17.12 9.95 27.50
CA HIS A 94 17.48 11.30 27.05
C HIS A 94 16.24 12.15 26.80
N GLU A 95 15.21 11.57 26.18
CA GLU A 95 13.91 12.20 25.92
C GLU A 95 12.78 11.21 26.06
N ASP A 96 11.66 11.66 26.59
CA ASP A 96 10.42 10.90 26.72
C ASP A 96 9.23 11.85 26.52
N THR A 97 8.48 11.63 25.48
CA THR A 97 7.32 12.47 25.14
C THR A 97 6.15 11.61 24.70
N SER A 98 4.94 12.05 25.07
CA SER A 98 3.69 11.40 24.68
C SER A 98 2.74 12.42 24.09
N ARG A 99 2.01 12.02 23.03
CA ARG A 99 1.01 12.85 22.37
C ARG A 99 -0.19 12.03 21.94
N GLU A 100 -1.37 12.60 22.07
CA GLU A 100 -2.57 12.12 21.40
C GLU A 100 -2.57 12.65 19.97
N LEU A 101 -2.60 11.76 18.99
CA LEU A 101 -2.62 12.13 17.58
C LEU A 101 -4.04 12.28 17.02
N GLY A 102 -5.05 11.93 17.82
CA GLY A 102 -6.45 11.90 17.38
C GLY A 102 -6.76 10.75 16.41
N SER A 103 -7.86 10.83 15.72
CA SER A 103 -8.22 9.87 14.68
C SER A 103 -7.50 10.24 13.39
N ASP A 104 -6.73 9.30 12.85
CA ASP A 104 -6.12 9.45 11.54
C ASP A 104 -7.22 9.33 10.47
N PRO A 105 -7.38 10.32 9.57
CA PRO A 105 -8.36 10.26 8.48
C PRO A 105 -8.03 9.16 7.44
N GLY A 106 -6.91 8.48 7.60
CA GLY A 106 -6.41 7.50 6.64
C GLY A 106 -5.66 8.14 5.47
N LEU A 107 -5.08 7.30 4.65
CA LEU A 107 -4.44 7.72 3.41
C LEU A 107 -5.53 8.13 2.41
N ILE A 108 -5.66 9.41 2.13
CA ILE A 108 -6.32 9.87 0.92
C ILE A 108 -5.37 9.49 -0.20
N LYS A 109 -5.61 8.34 -0.84
CA LYS A 109 -4.93 7.98 -2.08
C LYS A 109 -5.21 9.12 -3.04
N ASP A 110 -4.15 9.62 -3.69
CA ASP A 110 -4.28 10.52 -4.83
C ASP A 110 -5.35 9.90 -5.74
N GLY A 111 -6.50 10.57 -5.86
CA GLY A 111 -7.70 10.04 -6.51
C GLY A 111 -7.57 9.87 -8.03
N VAL A 112 -6.34 9.97 -8.57
CA VAL A 112 -6.07 9.97 -10.01
C VAL A 112 -6.64 8.73 -10.71
N GLU A 113 -6.52 7.53 -10.14
CA GLU A 113 -7.11 6.33 -10.77
C GLU A 113 -8.64 6.38 -10.75
N SER A 114 -9.23 6.79 -9.63
CA SER A 114 -10.68 6.97 -9.52
C SER A 114 -11.19 8.11 -10.40
N ASP A 115 -10.43 9.20 -10.51
CA ASP A 115 -10.76 10.32 -11.40
C ASP A 115 -10.61 9.91 -12.87
N LEU A 116 -9.55 9.19 -13.24
CA LEU A 116 -9.38 8.63 -14.58
C LEU A 116 -10.53 7.71 -14.96
N GLN A 117 -10.95 6.83 -14.04
CA GLN A 117 -12.08 5.94 -14.24
C GLN A 117 -13.39 6.73 -14.49
N LYS A 118 -13.62 7.79 -13.69
CA LYS A 118 -14.79 8.65 -13.84
C LYS A 118 -14.76 9.41 -15.16
N LEU A 119 -13.64 10.06 -15.48
CA LEU A 119 -13.45 10.84 -16.70
C LEU A 119 -13.55 9.95 -17.95
N LEU A 120 -12.95 8.75 -17.92
CA LEU A 120 -13.04 7.81 -19.04
C LEU A 120 -14.48 7.28 -19.23
N ALA A 121 -15.21 7.07 -18.13
CA ALA A 121 -16.61 6.67 -18.22
C ALA A 121 -17.52 7.79 -18.78
N GLU A 122 -17.21 9.06 -18.50
CA GLU A 122 -17.90 10.23 -19.04
C GLU A 122 -17.53 10.51 -20.52
N GLN A 123 -16.34 10.09 -20.96
CA GLN A 123 -15.77 10.30 -22.29
C GLN A 123 -15.44 8.95 -22.93
N ILE A 124 -16.34 7.99 -22.83
CA ILE A 124 -16.08 6.58 -23.19
C ILE A 124 -15.70 6.39 -24.67
N GLU A 125 -16.06 7.32 -25.52
CA GLU A 125 -15.68 7.37 -26.94
C GLU A 125 -14.17 7.47 -27.18
N ILE A 126 -13.37 7.85 -26.15
CA ILE A 126 -11.90 7.80 -26.21
C ILE A 126 -11.41 6.36 -26.42
N VAL A 127 -12.14 5.36 -25.97
CA VAL A 127 -11.82 3.93 -26.15
C VAL A 127 -12.00 3.50 -27.60
N GLY A 128 -12.93 4.13 -28.31
CA GLY A 128 -13.23 3.87 -29.71
C GLY A 128 -14.58 4.44 -30.14
N GLU A 129 -14.71 4.73 -31.45
CA GLU A 129 -15.95 5.23 -32.00
C GLU A 129 -17.11 4.24 -31.79
N GLY A 130 -18.23 4.74 -31.30
CA GLY A 130 -19.43 3.95 -31.06
C GLY A 130 -19.36 3.06 -29.81
N VAL A 131 -18.32 3.23 -28.96
CA VAL A 131 -18.26 2.57 -27.64
C VAL A 131 -19.24 3.21 -26.68
N ALA A 132 -20.00 2.39 -25.98
CA ALA A 132 -20.97 2.82 -24.97
C ALA A 132 -20.67 2.22 -23.60
N LEU A 133 -20.77 3.05 -22.56
CA LEU A 133 -20.62 2.60 -21.17
C LEU A 133 -21.75 1.67 -20.78
N VAL A 134 -21.44 0.49 -20.25
CA VAL A 134 -22.41 -0.41 -19.62
C VAL A 134 -22.44 -0.16 -18.11
N LYS A 135 -21.28 -0.23 -17.45
CA LYS A 135 -21.20 -0.05 -16.02
C LYS A 135 -19.76 0.25 -15.56
N ARG A 136 -19.63 1.15 -14.59
CA ARG A 136 -18.41 1.32 -13.79
C ARG A 136 -18.42 0.30 -12.65
N GLU A 137 -17.23 -0.14 -12.23
CA GLU A 137 -17.05 -1.10 -11.14
C GLU A 137 -17.95 -2.35 -11.32
N TYR A 138 -17.82 -2.99 -12.48
CA TYR A 138 -18.60 -4.19 -12.78
C TYR A 138 -18.10 -5.37 -11.94
N MET A 139 -18.95 -5.85 -11.02
CA MET A 139 -18.59 -6.90 -10.05
C MET A 139 -18.35 -8.25 -10.71
N THR A 140 -17.21 -8.85 -10.40
CA THR A 140 -16.88 -10.24 -10.73
C THR A 140 -16.63 -11.04 -9.44
N ALA A 141 -16.42 -12.34 -9.56
CA ALA A 141 -16.14 -13.21 -8.41
C ALA A 141 -14.80 -12.88 -7.69
N ILE A 142 -13.89 -12.13 -8.34
CA ILE A 142 -12.57 -11.77 -7.80
C ILE A 142 -12.40 -10.26 -7.58
N GLY A 143 -13.47 -9.50 -7.69
CA GLY A 143 -13.48 -8.05 -7.51
C GLY A 143 -14.08 -7.30 -8.72
N PRO A 144 -14.20 -5.98 -8.64
CA PRO A 144 -14.77 -5.17 -9.72
C PRO A 144 -13.78 -4.95 -10.85
N VAL A 145 -14.27 -5.01 -12.10
CA VAL A 145 -13.60 -4.44 -13.26
C VAL A 145 -13.91 -2.95 -13.31
N ASP A 146 -12.92 -2.11 -13.57
CA ASP A 146 -13.09 -0.65 -13.53
C ASP A 146 -14.21 -0.16 -14.43
N ILE A 147 -14.24 -0.59 -15.68
CA ILE A 147 -15.31 -0.27 -16.64
C ILE A 147 -15.66 -1.50 -17.47
N LEU A 148 -16.97 -1.77 -17.61
CA LEU A 148 -17.53 -2.61 -18.65
C LEU A 148 -18.22 -1.70 -19.67
N ALA A 149 -17.90 -1.88 -20.96
CA ALA A 149 -18.45 -1.16 -22.09
C ALA A 149 -18.85 -2.12 -23.20
N THR A 150 -19.53 -1.62 -24.22
CA THR A 150 -19.81 -2.34 -25.48
C THR A 150 -19.40 -1.50 -26.66
N ASP A 151 -18.94 -2.13 -27.74
CA ASP A 151 -18.69 -1.43 -28.99
C ASP A 151 -19.98 -1.30 -29.86
N SER A 152 -19.85 -0.68 -31.02
CA SER A 152 -20.96 -0.47 -31.97
C SER A 152 -21.58 -1.76 -32.51
N GLN A 153 -20.91 -2.91 -32.34
CA GLN A 153 -21.40 -4.25 -32.75
C GLN A 153 -22.00 -5.03 -31.57
N GLY A 154 -22.00 -4.41 -30.38
CA GLY A 154 -22.49 -5.04 -29.14
C GLY A 154 -21.46 -5.96 -28.47
N GLN A 155 -20.20 -5.98 -28.93
CA GLN A 155 -19.16 -6.77 -28.28
C GLN A 155 -18.75 -6.13 -26.95
N SER A 156 -18.66 -6.93 -25.91
CA SER A 156 -18.25 -6.48 -24.58
C SER A 156 -16.77 -6.11 -24.51
N ILE A 157 -16.47 -5.02 -23.78
CA ILE A 157 -15.13 -4.50 -23.55
C ILE A 157 -14.94 -4.36 -22.03
N ALA A 158 -13.92 -5.02 -21.49
CA ALA A 158 -13.49 -4.84 -20.12
C ALA A 158 -12.25 -3.93 -20.08
N ILE A 159 -12.31 -2.88 -19.28
CA ILE A 159 -11.25 -1.86 -19.19
C ILE A 159 -10.72 -1.84 -17.77
N GLU A 160 -9.40 -2.00 -17.63
CA GLU A 160 -8.65 -1.81 -16.39
C GLU A 160 -7.85 -0.52 -16.48
N ILE A 161 -7.90 0.31 -15.44
CA ILE A 161 -7.32 1.64 -15.42
C ILE A 161 -6.26 1.74 -14.35
N LYS A 162 -5.11 2.29 -14.69
CA LYS A 162 -4.01 2.57 -13.74
C LYS A 162 -3.46 3.98 -13.97
N ARG A 163 -2.93 4.60 -12.93
CA ARG A 163 -2.12 5.79 -13.13
C ARG A 163 -0.84 5.46 -13.88
N ARG A 164 -0.14 4.42 -13.44
CA ARG A 164 1.07 3.86 -14.10
C ARG A 164 0.85 2.39 -14.39
N GLY A 165 0.75 2.07 -15.66
CA GLY A 165 0.50 0.72 -16.13
C GLY A 165 1.74 -0.16 -16.02
N ASP A 166 1.68 -1.21 -15.22
CA ASP A 166 2.71 -2.24 -15.06
C ASP A 166 2.16 -3.65 -15.34
N ILE A 167 3.02 -4.65 -15.18
CA ILE A 167 2.69 -6.05 -15.45
C ILE A 167 1.53 -6.52 -14.57
N ASP A 168 1.48 -6.12 -13.30
CA ASP A 168 0.47 -6.58 -12.35
C ASP A 168 -0.95 -6.17 -12.78
N GLY A 169 -1.10 -4.97 -13.36
CA GLY A 169 -2.38 -4.52 -13.92
C GLY A 169 -2.81 -5.33 -15.14
N VAL A 170 -1.88 -5.71 -16.02
CA VAL A 170 -2.16 -6.59 -17.15
C VAL A 170 -2.58 -8.00 -16.67
N GLU A 171 -1.91 -8.53 -15.67
CA GLU A 171 -2.25 -9.81 -15.05
C GLU A 171 -3.64 -9.75 -14.39
N GLN A 172 -3.98 -8.64 -13.76
CA GLN A 172 -5.30 -8.42 -13.18
C GLN A 172 -6.38 -8.43 -14.26
N LEU A 173 -6.21 -7.68 -15.32
CA LEU A 173 -7.16 -7.65 -16.45
C LEU A 173 -7.30 -9.02 -17.12
N THR A 174 -6.20 -9.76 -17.29
CA THR A 174 -6.23 -11.12 -17.83
C THR A 174 -7.16 -12.03 -17.01
N ARG A 175 -7.05 -12.00 -15.68
CA ARG A 175 -7.94 -12.79 -14.80
C ARG A 175 -9.40 -12.37 -14.91
N TYR A 176 -9.67 -11.07 -15.06
CA TYR A 176 -11.03 -10.60 -15.31
C TYR A 176 -11.58 -11.10 -16.65
N LEU A 177 -10.80 -11.03 -17.71
CA LEU A 177 -11.19 -11.50 -19.05
C LEU A 177 -11.52 -13.01 -19.04
N GLU A 178 -10.70 -13.81 -18.33
CA GLU A 178 -10.98 -15.25 -18.18
C GLU A 178 -12.33 -15.53 -17.50
N LEU A 179 -12.69 -14.74 -16.50
CA LEU A 179 -13.96 -14.88 -15.79
C LEU A 179 -15.15 -14.38 -16.64
N LEU A 180 -15.02 -13.20 -17.23
CA LEU A 180 -16.09 -12.60 -18.02
C LEU A 180 -16.40 -13.41 -19.28
N ASN A 181 -15.40 -14.06 -19.90
CA ASN A 181 -15.59 -14.94 -21.04
C ASN A 181 -16.26 -16.29 -20.71
N ARG A 182 -16.45 -16.60 -19.41
CA ARG A 182 -17.28 -17.75 -19.00
C ARG A 182 -18.78 -17.44 -19.05
N ASP A 183 -19.15 -16.18 -19.07
CA ASP A 183 -20.54 -15.74 -19.19
C ASP A 183 -20.92 -15.64 -20.68
N PRO A 184 -21.84 -16.50 -21.16
CA PRO A 184 -22.27 -16.50 -22.56
C PRO A 184 -22.95 -15.19 -22.99
N LEU A 185 -23.47 -14.40 -22.04
CA LEU A 185 -24.10 -13.11 -22.32
C LEU A 185 -23.10 -11.99 -22.56
N LEU A 186 -21.85 -12.15 -22.12
CA LEU A 186 -20.79 -11.18 -22.27
C LEU A 186 -19.76 -11.60 -23.32
N ALA A 187 -19.55 -12.90 -23.48
CA ALA A 187 -18.53 -13.44 -24.38
C ALA A 187 -18.87 -13.21 -25.87
N PRO A 188 -17.88 -12.88 -26.72
CA PRO A 188 -16.48 -12.69 -26.38
C PRO A 188 -16.20 -11.28 -25.81
N VAL A 189 -15.37 -11.20 -24.77
CA VAL A 189 -15.00 -9.94 -24.11
C VAL A 189 -13.60 -9.52 -24.52
N ARG A 190 -13.47 -8.31 -25.07
CA ARG A 190 -12.20 -7.68 -25.42
C ARG A 190 -11.62 -6.93 -24.22
N GLY A 191 -10.29 -6.99 -24.04
CA GLY A 191 -9.57 -6.25 -22.98
C GLY A 191 -8.98 -4.93 -23.48
N VAL A 192 -9.09 -3.88 -22.65
CA VAL A 192 -8.39 -2.62 -22.85
C VAL A 192 -7.66 -2.27 -21.54
N TYR A 193 -6.35 -2.11 -21.63
CA TYR A 193 -5.52 -1.66 -20.52
C TYR A 193 -5.22 -0.17 -20.70
N ALA A 194 -5.78 0.67 -19.85
CA ALA A 194 -5.73 2.11 -19.94
C ALA A 194 -4.88 2.71 -18.81
N ALA A 195 -3.93 3.60 -19.12
CA ALA A 195 -3.13 4.30 -18.11
C ALA A 195 -2.57 5.62 -18.65
N GLN A 196 -2.15 6.54 -17.76
CA GLN A 196 -1.43 7.75 -18.20
C GLN A 196 -0.05 7.40 -18.77
N GLU A 197 0.60 6.38 -18.25
CA GLU A 197 1.87 5.86 -18.73
C GLU A 197 1.84 4.33 -18.66
N ILE A 198 2.19 3.64 -19.73
CA ILE A 198 2.28 2.18 -19.76
C ILE A 198 3.75 1.78 -19.94
N LYS A 199 4.30 1.06 -18.97
CA LYS A 199 5.68 0.56 -19.02
C LYS A 199 5.88 -0.36 -20.22
N PRO A 200 7.06 -0.35 -20.87
CA PRO A 200 7.30 -1.17 -22.06
C PRO A 200 6.99 -2.66 -21.87
N GLN A 201 7.39 -3.22 -20.72
CA GLN A 201 7.16 -4.64 -20.41
C GLN A 201 5.66 -4.97 -20.26
N ALA A 202 4.88 -4.04 -19.66
CA ALA A 202 3.44 -4.20 -19.52
C ALA A 202 2.75 -4.13 -20.90
N ARG A 203 3.19 -3.23 -21.77
CA ARG A 203 2.68 -3.13 -23.13
C ARG A 203 2.93 -4.42 -23.91
N THR A 204 4.16 -4.93 -23.91
CA THR A 204 4.51 -6.19 -24.58
C THR A 204 3.62 -7.34 -24.09
N LEU A 205 3.46 -7.47 -22.76
CA LEU A 205 2.63 -8.53 -22.19
C LEU A 205 1.14 -8.36 -22.57
N ALA A 206 0.62 -7.15 -22.59
CA ALA A 206 -0.77 -6.87 -22.99
C ALA A 206 -1.00 -7.24 -24.45
N GLU A 207 -0.10 -6.82 -25.34
CA GLU A 207 -0.17 -7.12 -26.78
C GLU A 207 -0.08 -8.62 -27.06
N ASP A 208 0.83 -9.35 -26.38
CA ASP A 208 0.94 -10.82 -26.46
C ASP A 208 -0.35 -11.54 -26.06
N ARG A 209 -1.16 -10.93 -25.21
CA ARG A 209 -2.46 -11.46 -24.74
C ARG A 209 -3.66 -10.93 -25.51
N GLY A 210 -3.43 -10.16 -26.57
CA GLY A 210 -4.50 -9.53 -27.35
C GLY A 210 -5.27 -8.43 -26.59
N ILE A 211 -4.66 -7.84 -25.56
CA ILE A 211 -5.20 -6.73 -24.80
C ILE A 211 -4.73 -5.42 -25.45
N ALA A 212 -5.66 -4.55 -25.80
CA ALA A 212 -5.34 -3.24 -26.36
C ALA A 212 -4.80 -2.30 -25.26
N CYS A 213 -3.78 -1.50 -25.60
CA CYS A 213 -3.21 -0.49 -24.71
C CYS A 213 -3.69 0.90 -25.07
N LEU A 214 -4.26 1.63 -24.10
CA LEU A 214 -4.76 2.99 -24.25
C LEU A 214 -3.99 3.92 -23.32
N VAL A 215 -3.29 4.91 -23.87
CA VAL A 215 -2.65 5.97 -23.08
C VAL A 215 -3.63 7.11 -22.89
N LEU A 216 -3.87 7.48 -21.61
CA LEU A 216 -4.82 8.52 -21.22
C LEU A 216 -4.09 9.83 -20.94
N ASP A 217 -4.49 10.90 -21.61
CA ASP A 217 -4.05 12.25 -21.31
C ASP A 217 -4.98 12.85 -20.24
N TYR A 218 -4.54 12.81 -18.99
CA TYR A 218 -5.34 13.23 -17.84
C TYR A 218 -5.68 14.71 -17.85
N ASP A 219 -4.75 15.57 -18.27
CA ASP A 219 -4.96 17.02 -18.29
C ASP A 219 -5.92 17.40 -19.41
N HIS A 220 -5.82 16.76 -20.57
CA HIS A 220 -6.77 16.91 -21.65
C HIS A 220 -8.17 16.47 -21.25
N MET A 221 -8.30 15.30 -20.61
CA MET A 221 -9.59 14.76 -20.14
C MET A 221 -10.28 15.66 -19.10
N ARG A 222 -9.50 16.40 -18.33
CA ARG A 222 -10.01 17.39 -17.36
C ARG A 222 -10.36 18.75 -17.98
N GLY A 223 -10.10 18.94 -19.26
CA GLY A 223 -10.26 20.24 -19.93
C GLY A 223 -9.25 21.29 -19.47
N LEU A 224 -8.13 20.88 -18.90
CA LEU A 224 -7.05 21.77 -18.44
C LEU A 224 -6.00 22.02 -19.52
N ASP A 225 -6.18 21.47 -20.71
CA ASP A 225 -5.27 21.61 -21.85
C ASP A 225 -5.36 23.03 -22.42
N ASN A 226 -4.49 23.89 -21.94
CA ASN A 226 -4.33 25.23 -22.51
C ASN A 226 -3.58 25.10 -23.86
N ALA A 227 -4.29 25.29 -24.95
CA ALA A 227 -3.75 25.32 -26.30
C ALA A 227 -2.59 26.33 -26.50
N SER A 228 -2.34 27.22 -25.52
CA SER A 228 -1.25 28.20 -25.52
C SER A 228 0.11 27.63 -25.04
N GLU A 229 0.18 26.45 -24.45
CA GLU A 229 1.45 25.84 -24.00
C GLU A 229 2.05 24.83 -24.99
N ARG A 230 1.40 24.57 -26.12
CA ARG A 230 1.89 23.69 -27.20
C ARG A 230 2.77 24.40 -28.24
N LEU A 231 3.35 25.54 -27.91
CA LEU A 231 4.30 26.20 -28.78
C LEU A 231 5.75 25.89 -28.37
N PHE A 232 6.15 24.58 -28.53
CA PHE A 232 7.58 24.24 -28.82
C PHE A 232 7.65 22.74 -29.13
#